data_5069c4d114c1bdb970ddbee9fd9bf035
#
_entry.id   5069c4d114c1bdb970ddbee9fd9bf035
#
_cell.length_a   1.000
_cell.length_b   1.000
_cell.length_c   1.000
_cell.angle_alpha   90.00
_cell.angle_beta   90.00
_cell.angle_gamma   90.00
#
_symmetry.space_group_name_H-M   'P 1'
#
loop_
_entity.id
_entity.type
_entity.pdbx_description
1 polymer ?
#
loop_
_entity_poly.entity_id
_entity_poly.type
_entity_poly.pdbx_seq_one_letter_code
_entity_poly.pdbx_strand_id
1 'polypeptide(L)'
;EYLSRKHKKPFFLVASYDNPHNICEYARRQNFPYGNIDIPDIRDCPGLPANFAKNPYDADVIESERINNYNVYPTAGFTPEDWRMYRYTYYRLVEKVDREIRKIIDAIDRNNLWENTVVIFSSDHGDGIGAHRWNQKSALYEEIINIPLIVTLPGKKNAGKVLPQLISNGVDFFASVCD
;
A
#
# COMPACT_ATOMS: atom_id res chain seq x y z
N GLU A 1 11.96 -20.12 -2.62
CA GLU A 1 11.97 -21.52 -3.10
C GLU A 1 11.54 -21.64 -4.57
N TYR A 2 10.39 -21.05 -5.00
CA TYR A 2 9.94 -21.16 -6.40
C TYR A 2 10.96 -20.59 -7.39
N LEU A 3 11.42 -19.37 -7.16
CA LEU A 3 12.39 -18.68 -8.03
C LEU A 3 13.77 -19.34 -8.09
N SER A 4 14.08 -20.25 -7.16
CA SER A 4 15.35 -20.99 -7.14
C SER A 4 15.31 -22.30 -7.95
N ARG A 5 14.17 -22.65 -8.52
CA ARG A 5 14.00 -23.86 -9.33
C ARG A 5 14.35 -23.57 -10.81
N LYS A 6 14.84 -24.57 -11.54
CA LYS A 6 14.93 -24.47 -13.00
C LYS A 6 13.54 -24.64 -13.63
N HIS A 7 13.09 -23.63 -14.33
CA HIS A 7 11.83 -23.66 -15.05
C HIS A 7 12.08 -24.06 -16.52
N LYS A 8 11.33 -25.06 -17.00
CA LYS A 8 11.40 -25.51 -18.42
C LYS A 8 10.58 -24.64 -19.37
N LYS A 9 9.68 -23.83 -18.82
CA LYS A 9 8.78 -22.93 -19.55
C LYS A 9 8.78 -21.56 -18.87
N PRO A 10 8.41 -20.49 -19.59
CA PRO A 10 8.11 -19.21 -18.97
C PRO A 10 7.09 -19.38 -17.82
N PHE A 11 7.20 -18.54 -16.82
CA PHE A 11 6.27 -18.55 -15.67
C PHE A 11 5.68 -17.14 -15.44
N PHE A 12 4.51 -17.13 -14.86
CA PHE A 12 3.90 -15.96 -14.27
C PHE A 12 3.75 -16.22 -12.77
N LEU A 13 4.27 -15.31 -11.96
CA LEU A 13 4.25 -15.43 -10.48
C LEU A 13 3.66 -14.17 -9.88
N VAL A 14 2.66 -14.32 -9.06
CA VAL A 14 2.12 -13.24 -8.22
C VAL A 14 2.53 -13.48 -6.77
N ALA A 15 3.19 -12.50 -6.18
CA ALA A 15 3.46 -12.44 -4.75
C ALA A 15 2.55 -11.39 -4.12
N SER A 16 1.53 -11.83 -3.42
CA SER A 16 0.55 -10.96 -2.78
C SER A 16 0.79 -10.88 -1.28
N TYR A 17 0.73 -9.69 -0.73
CA TYR A 17 0.89 -9.40 0.69
C TYR A 17 -0.32 -8.63 1.21
N ASP A 18 -0.78 -9.02 2.39
CA ASP A 18 -1.94 -8.43 3.03
C ASP A 18 -1.65 -7.05 3.65
N ASN A 19 -0.45 -6.88 4.23
CA ASN A 19 -0.08 -5.59 4.79
C ASN A 19 0.15 -4.53 3.68
N PRO A 20 -0.16 -3.27 3.97
CA PRO A 20 -0.52 -2.63 5.25
C PRO A 20 -2.01 -2.70 5.62
N HIS A 21 -2.85 -3.51 4.96
CA HIS A 21 -4.29 -3.63 5.23
C HIS A 21 -4.61 -3.91 6.71
N ASN A 22 -3.72 -4.63 7.42
CA ASN A 22 -3.90 -4.92 8.85
C ASN A 22 -3.93 -3.68 9.75
N ILE A 23 -3.74 -2.47 9.22
CA ILE A 23 -3.97 -1.22 9.95
C ILE A 23 -5.42 -1.12 10.46
N CYS A 24 -6.35 -1.82 9.85
CA CYS A 24 -7.74 -1.91 10.30
C CYS A 24 -7.85 -2.46 11.74
N GLU A 25 -6.93 -3.34 12.15
CA GLU A 25 -6.90 -3.88 13.51
C GLU A 25 -6.52 -2.81 14.54
N TYR A 26 -5.69 -1.83 14.17
CA TYR A 26 -5.42 -0.69 15.04
C TYR A 26 -6.70 0.10 15.35
N ALA A 27 -7.48 0.44 14.32
CA ALA A 27 -8.74 1.16 14.48
C ALA A 27 -9.76 0.37 15.33
N ARG A 28 -9.76 -0.96 15.20
CA ARG A 28 -10.61 -1.88 15.96
C ARG A 28 -10.08 -2.20 17.37
N ARG A 29 -8.88 -1.72 17.72
CA ARG A 29 -8.18 -2.06 18.98
C ARG A 29 -7.97 -3.57 19.14
N GLN A 30 -7.62 -4.25 18.04
CA GLN A 30 -7.36 -5.67 17.97
C GLN A 30 -5.86 -5.95 17.79
N ASN A 31 -5.44 -7.17 18.11
CA ASN A 31 -4.07 -7.59 17.90
C ASN A 31 -3.77 -7.79 16.40
N PHE A 32 -2.58 -7.39 15.98
CA PHE A 32 -2.15 -7.62 14.61
C PHE A 32 -1.84 -9.10 14.35
N PRO A 33 -2.26 -9.67 13.20
CA PRO A 33 -2.04 -11.08 12.89
C PRO A 33 -0.57 -11.50 12.86
N TYR A 34 0.32 -10.57 12.49
CA TYR A 34 1.76 -10.82 12.31
C TYR A 34 2.63 -10.13 13.36
N GLY A 35 2.16 -10.10 14.57
CA GLY A 35 2.82 -9.49 15.73
C GLY A 35 2.54 -8.00 15.88
N ASN A 36 2.52 -7.58 17.13
CA ASN A 36 2.21 -6.21 17.50
C ASN A 36 3.29 -5.22 17.03
N ILE A 37 2.91 -3.97 17.00
CA ILE A 37 3.78 -2.84 16.73
C ILE A 37 3.84 -2.02 18.02
N ASP A 38 5.05 -1.85 18.54
CA ASP A 38 5.27 -0.97 19.67
C ASP A 38 5.09 0.47 19.22
N ILE A 39 4.21 1.18 19.90
CA ILE A 39 3.95 2.59 19.63
C ILE A 39 4.92 3.40 20.49
N PRO A 40 5.76 4.25 19.89
CA PRO A 40 6.73 5.04 20.59
C PRO A 40 6.08 6.23 21.34
N ASP A 41 6.93 7.08 21.90
CA ASP A 41 6.46 8.40 22.35
C ASP A 41 5.83 9.17 21.18
N ILE A 42 4.77 9.93 21.47
CA ILE A 42 4.06 10.71 20.45
C ILE A 42 4.99 11.68 19.69
N ARG A 43 6.08 12.10 20.31
CA ARG A 43 7.08 12.97 19.68
C ARG A 43 7.78 12.32 18.50
N ASP A 44 7.88 10.99 18.49
CA ASP A 44 8.50 10.19 17.43
C ASP A 44 7.50 9.77 16.34
N CYS A 45 6.20 10.05 16.56
CA CYS A 45 5.18 9.79 15.56
C CYS A 45 5.17 10.87 14.47
N PRO A 46 4.89 10.50 13.21
CA PRO A 46 4.81 11.46 12.11
C PRO A 46 3.72 12.52 12.39
N GLY A 47 3.88 13.70 11.82
CA GLY A 47 2.87 14.75 11.86
C GLY A 47 1.58 14.34 11.14
N LEU A 48 0.53 15.11 11.37
CA LEU A 48 -0.70 15.00 10.58
C LEU A 48 -0.42 15.39 9.13
N PRO A 49 -1.15 14.82 8.15
CA PRO A 49 -1.04 15.26 6.76
C PRO A 49 -1.53 16.71 6.60
N ALA A 50 -1.01 17.43 5.61
CA ALA A 50 -1.38 18.83 5.37
C ALA A 50 -2.89 19.01 5.11
N ASN A 51 -3.52 18.00 4.52
CA ASN A 51 -4.96 17.94 4.23
C ASN A 51 -5.75 17.12 5.27
N PHE A 52 -5.33 17.16 6.53
CA PHE A 52 -6.01 16.42 7.62
C PHE A 52 -7.46 16.88 7.84
N ALA A 53 -7.76 18.14 7.62
CA ALA A 53 -9.12 18.66 7.79
C ALA A 53 -10.08 18.00 6.80
N LYS A 54 -11.35 17.80 7.23
CA LYS A 54 -12.40 17.37 6.30
C LYS A 54 -12.50 18.40 5.15
N ASN A 55 -12.69 17.89 3.93
CA ASN A 55 -12.94 18.77 2.80
C ASN A 55 -14.35 19.38 2.93
N PRO A 56 -14.50 20.71 2.96
CA PRO A 56 -15.79 21.36 3.10
C PRO A 56 -16.72 21.20 1.89
N TYR A 57 -16.18 20.69 0.78
CA TYR A 57 -16.90 20.47 -0.48
C TYR A 57 -17.18 19.00 -0.74
N ASP A 58 -16.99 18.13 0.27
CA ASP A 58 -17.36 16.71 0.13
C ASP A 58 -18.85 16.56 -0.20
N ALA A 59 -19.16 15.70 -1.14
CA ALA A 59 -20.54 15.37 -1.46
C ALA A 59 -21.19 14.56 -0.31
N ASP A 60 -22.52 14.62 -0.18
CA ASP A 60 -23.27 13.92 0.88
C ASP A 60 -22.96 12.41 0.92
N VAL A 61 -22.69 11.80 -0.21
CA VAL A 61 -22.31 10.39 -0.30
C VAL A 61 -21.01 10.10 0.47
N ILE A 62 -20.07 11.04 0.47
CA ILE A 62 -18.81 10.90 1.21
C ILE A 62 -19.07 10.93 2.72
N GLU A 63 -19.95 11.80 3.20
CA GLU A 63 -20.31 11.81 4.63
C GLU A 63 -21.09 10.55 5.02
N SER A 64 -21.96 10.03 4.18
CA SER A 64 -22.65 8.76 4.41
C SER A 64 -21.65 7.60 4.50
N GLU A 65 -20.68 7.56 3.58
CA GLU A 65 -19.62 6.52 3.59
C GLU A 65 -18.69 6.69 4.79
N ARG A 66 -18.43 7.91 5.25
CA ARG A 66 -17.66 8.18 6.47
C ARG A 66 -18.33 7.57 7.71
N ILE A 67 -19.65 7.69 7.81
CA ILE A 67 -20.43 7.09 8.90
C ILE A 67 -20.34 5.55 8.84
N ASN A 68 -20.48 4.98 7.66
CA ASN A 68 -20.33 3.54 7.45
C ASN A 68 -18.93 3.08 7.86
N ASN A 69 -17.91 3.83 7.47
CA ASN A 69 -16.52 3.54 7.78
C ASN A 69 -16.28 3.56 9.31
N TYR A 70 -16.86 4.52 10.03
CA TYR A 70 -16.76 4.58 11.50
C TYR A 70 -17.40 3.37 12.20
N ASN A 71 -18.43 2.78 11.62
CA ASN A 71 -19.06 1.57 12.16
C ASN A 71 -18.14 0.34 12.02
N VAL A 72 -17.32 0.29 10.97
CA VAL A 72 -16.42 -0.83 10.70
C VAL A 72 -15.04 -0.60 11.33
N TYR A 73 -14.57 0.64 11.31
CA TYR A 73 -13.25 1.08 11.79
C TYR A 73 -13.44 2.28 12.71
N PRO A 74 -13.58 2.10 14.02
CA PRO A 74 -14.01 3.15 14.96
C PRO A 74 -12.98 4.27 15.16
N THR A 75 -12.86 5.16 14.18
CA THR A 75 -11.95 6.32 14.21
C THR A 75 -12.66 7.66 14.44
N ALA A 76 -13.98 7.66 14.62
CA ALA A 76 -14.77 8.89 14.85
C ALA A 76 -14.28 9.72 16.04
N GLY A 77 -13.84 9.04 17.11
CA GLY A 77 -13.33 9.67 18.34
C GLY A 77 -11.81 9.88 18.36
N PHE A 78 -11.10 9.66 17.26
CA PHE A 78 -9.65 9.82 17.22
C PHE A 78 -9.25 11.28 17.41
N THR A 79 -8.38 11.52 18.39
CA THR A 79 -7.67 12.78 18.59
C THR A 79 -6.59 12.98 17.52
N PRO A 80 -6.01 14.18 17.38
CA PRO A 80 -4.84 14.39 16.54
C PRO A 80 -3.67 13.44 16.87
N GLU A 81 -3.47 13.12 18.15
CA GLU A 81 -2.45 12.19 18.62
C GLU A 81 -2.76 10.76 18.17
N ASP A 82 -4.02 10.32 18.27
CA ASP A 82 -4.45 8.99 17.80
C ASP A 82 -4.18 8.82 16.30
N TRP A 83 -4.43 9.86 15.49
CA TRP A 83 -4.13 9.85 14.07
C TRP A 83 -2.64 9.81 13.78
N ARG A 84 -1.81 10.47 14.57
CA ARG A 84 -0.36 10.39 14.45
C ARG A 84 0.16 8.98 14.75
N MET A 85 -0.35 8.36 15.81
CA MET A 85 -0.02 6.96 16.15
C MET A 85 -0.53 5.98 15.10
N TYR A 86 -1.72 6.20 14.54
CA TYR A 86 -2.26 5.43 13.41
C TYR A 86 -1.32 5.49 12.21
N ARG A 87 -0.86 6.68 11.82
CA ARG A 87 0.11 6.88 10.73
C ARG A 87 1.43 6.19 10.98
N TYR A 88 1.96 6.31 12.19
CA TYR A 88 3.18 5.58 12.58
C TYR A 88 3.00 4.08 12.39
N THR A 89 1.90 3.53 12.91
CA THR A 89 1.59 2.11 12.80
C THR A 89 1.49 1.66 11.35
N TYR A 90 0.83 2.44 10.50
CA TYR A 90 0.75 2.17 9.06
C TYR A 90 2.14 2.07 8.42
N TYR A 91 3.04 3.01 8.71
CA TYR A 91 4.39 2.96 8.17
C TYR A 91 5.18 1.74 8.64
N ARG A 92 4.98 1.30 9.88
CA ARG A 92 5.61 0.04 10.37
C ARG A 92 5.07 -1.19 9.66
N LEU A 93 3.80 -1.20 9.28
CA LEU A 93 3.22 -2.28 8.48
C LEU A 93 3.78 -2.28 7.05
N VAL A 94 3.96 -1.10 6.45
CA VAL A 94 4.65 -0.97 5.14
C VAL A 94 6.08 -1.51 5.21
N GLU A 95 6.83 -1.19 6.27
CA GLU A 95 8.18 -1.73 6.44
C GLU A 95 8.22 -3.26 6.63
N LYS A 96 7.17 -3.84 7.22
CA LYS A 96 7.05 -5.31 7.28
C LYS A 96 6.96 -5.90 5.88
N VAL A 97 6.16 -5.31 5.00
CA VAL A 97 6.03 -5.73 3.60
C VAL A 97 7.33 -5.52 2.83
N ASP A 98 7.97 -4.37 3.00
CA ASP A 98 9.25 -4.07 2.35
C ASP A 98 10.31 -5.15 2.63
N ARG A 99 10.39 -5.62 3.89
CA ARG A 99 11.28 -6.74 4.25
C ARG A 99 10.94 -8.04 3.53
N GLU A 100 9.67 -8.32 3.29
CA GLU A 100 9.25 -9.52 2.55
C GLU A 100 9.54 -9.38 1.04
N ILE A 101 9.28 -8.19 0.47
CA ILE A 101 9.64 -7.86 -0.91
C ILE A 101 11.14 -8.00 -1.12
N ARG A 102 11.95 -7.56 -0.16
CA ARG A 102 13.40 -7.72 -0.21
C ARG A 102 13.83 -9.16 -0.43
N LYS A 103 13.17 -10.13 0.22
CA LYS A 103 13.47 -11.56 0.03
C LYS A 103 13.22 -12.03 -1.41
N ILE A 104 12.19 -11.47 -2.06
CA ILE A 104 11.91 -11.76 -3.48
C ILE A 104 13.00 -11.18 -4.37
N ILE A 105 13.35 -9.91 -4.16
CA ILE A 105 14.40 -9.22 -4.92
C ILE A 105 15.72 -9.96 -4.77
N ASP A 106 16.09 -10.34 -3.55
CA ASP A 106 17.30 -11.13 -3.29
C ASP A 106 17.28 -12.51 -3.99
N ALA A 107 16.10 -13.12 -4.12
CA ALA A 107 15.97 -14.36 -4.86
C ALA A 107 16.12 -14.17 -6.38
N ILE A 108 15.61 -13.07 -6.93
CA ILE A 108 15.79 -12.68 -8.33
C ILE A 108 17.27 -12.43 -8.61
N ASP A 109 17.97 -11.68 -7.75
CA ASP A 109 19.39 -11.40 -7.85
C ASP A 109 20.22 -12.70 -7.81
N ARG A 110 20.04 -13.53 -6.81
CA ARG A 110 20.80 -14.78 -6.63
C ARG A 110 20.63 -15.79 -7.78
N ASN A 111 19.52 -15.72 -8.48
CA ASN A 111 19.23 -16.65 -9.58
C ASN A 111 19.42 -16.00 -10.97
N ASN A 112 19.98 -14.80 -11.05
CA ASN A 112 20.23 -14.04 -12.29
C ASN A 112 18.98 -13.88 -13.18
N LEU A 113 17.81 -13.68 -12.56
CA LEU A 113 16.54 -13.63 -13.30
C LEU A 113 16.26 -12.29 -13.96
N TRP A 114 16.99 -11.22 -13.62
CA TRP A 114 16.79 -9.89 -14.21
C TRP A 114 16.95 -9.83 -15.73
N GLU A 115 17.74 -10.73 -16.28
CA GLU A 115 18.05 -10.71 -17.71
C GLU A 115 16.85 -11.09 -18.60
N ASN A 116 15.89 -11.83 -18.07
CA ASN A 116 14.76 -12.36 -18.83
C ASN A 116 13.41 -12.29 -18.09
N THR A 117 13.32 -11.48 -17.03
CA THR A 117 12.11 -11.35 -16.22
C THR A 117 11.66 -9.90 -16.17
N VAL A 118 10.38 -9.68 -16.44
CA VAL A 118 9.70 -8.43 -16.10
C VAL A 118 9.26 -8.51 -14.65
N VAL A 119 9.57 -7.50 -13.85
CA VAL A 119 9.12 -7.39 -12.47
C VAL A 119 8.22 -6.17 -12.34
N ILE A 120 7.01 -6.38 -11.85
CA ILE A 120 6.02 -5.32 -11.63
C ILE A 120 5.70 -5.25 -10.15
N PHE A 121 5.79 -4.06 -9.58
CA PHE A 121 5.34 -3.75 -8.23
C PHE A 121 4.19 -2.76 -8.29
N SER A 122 3.10 -3.07 -7.61
CA SER A 122 1.94 -2.18 -7.50
C SER A 122 1.12 -2.51 -6.25
N SER A 123 0.07 -1.74 -6.01
CA SER A 123 -0.97 -2.00 -5.01
C SER A 123 -2.33 -1.98 -5.69
N ASP A 124 -3.35 -2.55 -5.06
CA ASP A 124 -4.74 -2.48 -5.51
C ASP A 124 -5.37 -1.10 -5.26
N HIS A 125 -5.09 -0.50 -4.10
CA HIS A 125 -5.50 0.84 -3.69
C HIS A 125 -4.57 1.37 -2.60
N GLY A 126 -4.69 2.64 -2.26
CA GLY A 126 -4.04 3.25 -1.10
C GLY A 126 -4.92 3.23 0.16
N ASP A 127 -4.59 4.08 1.12
CA ASP A 127 -5.31 4.28 2.38
C ASP A 127 -5.34 5.77 2.70
N GLY A 128 -6.42 6.24 3.30
CA GLY A 128 -6.57 7.64 3.68
C GLY A 128 -5.54 8.13 4.69
N ILE A 129 -5.02 7.25 5.54
CA ILE A 129 -4.00 7.51 6.60
C ILE A 129 -4.10 8.88 7.28
N GLY A 130 -5.32 9.31 7.54
CA GLY A 130 -5.64 10.58 8.21
C GLY A 130 -5.88 11.77 7.29
N ALA A 131 -5.56 11.71 5.99
CA ALA A 131 -6.00 12.74 5.05
C ALA A 131 -7.53 12.86 5.10
N HIS A 132 -8.06 14.08 5.12
CA HIS A 132 -9.51 14.35 5.26
C HIS A 132 -10.17 13.64 6.46
N ARG A 133 -9.39 13.30 7.51
CA ARG A 133 -9.80 12.42 8.61
C ARG A 133 -10.36 11.09 8.12
N TRP A 134 -9.78 10.56 7.05
CA TRP A 134 -10.17 9.31 6.43
C TRP A 134 -9.18 8.21 6.76
N ASN A 135 -9.69 7.01 7.02
CA ASN A 135 -8.94 5.78 7.11
C ASN A 135 -9.49 4.78 6.10
N GLN A 136 -8.68 3.83 5.66
CA GLN A 136 -9.07 2.83 4.68
C GLN A 136 -9.40 3.43 3.29
N LYS A 137 -10.18 2.71 2.53
CA LYS A 137 -10.60 2.99 1.14
C LYS A 137 -12.05 3.51 1.08
N SER A 138 -12.70 3.33 -0.05
CA SER A 138 -14.11 3.68 -0.31
C SER A 138 -14.35 5.16 -0.56
N ALA A 139 -13.30 5.96 -0.78
CA ALA A 139 -13.41 7.32 -1.26
C ALA A 139 -12.44 7.55 -2.44
N LEU A 140 -12.70 8.56 -3.26
CA LEU A 140 -11.87 8.89 -4.42
C LEU A 140 -10.83 9.98 -4.10
N TYR A 141 -10.31 9.98 -2.88
CA TYR A 141 -9.20 10.85 -2.50
C TYR A 141 -7.89 10.36 -3.11
N GLU A 142 -7.00 11.28 -3.41
CA GLU A 142 -5.71 11.01 -4.06
C GLU A 142 -4.90 9.94 -3.31
N GLU A 143 -4.92 9.95 -1.99
CA GLU A 143 -4.20 8.99 -1.15
C GLU A 143 -4.71 7.55 -1.30
N ILE A 144 -5.93 7.40 -1.82
CA ILE A 144 -6.58 6.10 -1.99
C ILE A 144 -6.43 5.61 -3.43
N ILE A 145 -6.58 6.49 -4.41
CA ILE A 145 -6.61 6.12 -5.82
C ILE A 145 -5.25 6.19 -6.51
N ASN A 146 -4.33 7.00 -6.01
CA ASN A 146 -2.99 7.12 -6.58
C ASN A 146 -2.05 6.10 -5.94
N ILE A 147 -1.86 4.99 -6.64
CA ILE A 147 -1.03 3.87 -6.20
C ILE A 147 0.30 3.82 -6.94
N PRO A 148 1.35 3.24 -6.36
CA PRO A 148 2.61 3.09 -7.06
C PRO A 148 2.50 2.07 -8.21
N LEU A 149 3.21 2.34 -9.30
CA LEU A 149 3.49 1.38 -10.34
C LEU A 149 4.97 1.44 -10.69
N ILE A 150 5.70 0.38 -10.41
CA ILE A 150 7.11 0.26 -10.76
C ILE A 150 7.28 -0.95 -11.68
N VAL A 151 7.82 -0.73 -12.86
CA VAL A 151 8.06 -1.78 -13.86
C VAL A 151 9.56 -1.86 -14.14
N THR A 152 10.14 -3.03 -13.95
CA THR A 152 11.52 -3.30 -14.32
C THR A 152 11.52 -4.27 -15.51
N LEU A 153 12.03 -3.80 -16.64
CA LEU A 153 12.19 -4.59 -17.87
C LEU A 153 13.44 -5.47 -17.80
N PRO A 154 13.51 -6.56 -18.60
CA PRO A 154 14.68 -7.42 -18.68
C PRO A 154 15.98 -6.64 -18.89
N GLY A 155 17.03 -7.03 -18.18
CA GLY A 155 18.32 -6.33 -18.18
C GLY A 155 18.26 -4.92 -17.56
N LYS A 156 17.22 -4.59 -16.82
CA LYS A 156 17.02 -3.27 -16.17
C LYS A 156 17.13 -2.08 -17.16
N LYS A 157 16.74 -2.27 -18.42
CA LYS A 157 16.92 -1.29 -19.52
C LYS A 157 16.24 0.06 -19.32
N ASN A 158 15.24 0.13 -18.42
CA ASN A 158 14.50 1.34 -18.11
C ASN A 158 14.79 1.89 -16.69
N ALA A 159 15.85 1.44 -16.03
CA ALA A 159 16.18 1.83 -14.67
C ALA A 159 16.27 3.36 -14.53
N GLY A 160 15.62 3.90 -13.50
CA GLY A 160 15.63 5.34 -13.18
C GLY A 160 14.73 6.21 -14.07
N LYS A 161 13.99 5.65 -15.03
CA LYS A 161 13.02 6.43 -15.81
C LYS A 161 11.75 6.65 -15.02
N VAL A 162 11.27 7.89 -15.03
CA VAL A 162 9.96 8.29 -14.50
C VAL A 162 9.08 8.68 -15.67
N LEU A 163 7.87 8.12 -15.73
CA LEU A 163 6.89 8.40 -16.78
C LEU A 163 5.75 9.22 -16.17
N PRO A 164 5.32 10.31 -16.82
CA PRO A 164 4.22 11.15 -16.33
C PRO A 164 2.83 10.59 -16.67
N GLN A 165 2.77 9.49 -17.44
CA GLN A 165 1.51 8.89 -17.83
C GLN A 165 0.84 8.20 -16.63
N LEU A 166 -0.47 8.39 -16.50
CA LEU A 166 -1.30 7.64 -15.58
C LEU A 166 -1.67 6.30 -16.23
N ILE A 167 -1.49 5.24 -15.47
CA ILE A 167 -1.83 3.86 -15.86
C ILE A 167 -2.94 3.37 -14.94
N SER A 168 -4.02 2.88 -15.51
CA SER A 168 -5.13 2.32 -14.73
C SER A 168 -4.85 0.85 -14.38
N ASN A 169 -4.87 0.53 -13.09
CA ASN A 169 -4.73 -0.86 -12.65
C ASN A 169 -5.90 -1.75 -13.09
N GLY A 170 -7.08 -1.18 -13.26
CA GLY A 170 -8.29 -1.91 -13.66
C GLY A 170 -8.44 -2.13 -15.17
N VAL A 171 -7.80 -1.29 -16.00
CA VAL A 171 -7.96 -1.32 -17.46
C VAL A 171 -6.65 -1.68 -18.16
N ASP A 172 -5.58 -0.97 -17.84
CA ASP A 172 -4.32 -1.08 -18.61
C ASP A 172 -3.45 -2.25 -18.15
N PHE A 173 -3.48 -2.58 -16.84
CA PHE A 173 -2.56 -3.56 -16.26
C PHE A 173 -2.74 -4.95 -16.87
N PHE A 174 -3.98 -5.46 -16.92
CA PHE A 174 -4.25 -6.80 -17.47
C PHE A 174 -3.90 -6.87 -18.96
N ALA A 175 -4.28 -5.86 -19.74
CA ALA A 175 -3.95 -5.80 -21.16
C ALA A 175 -2.44 -5.82 -21.38
N SER A 176 -1.68 -5.01 -20.62
CA SER A 176 -0.21 -4.95 -20.71
C SER A 176 0.51 -6.24 -20.31
N VAL A 177 -0.10 -7.06 -19.44
CA VAL A 177 0.49 -8.36 -19.03
C VAL A 177 0.20 -9.45 -20.08
N CYS A 178 -0.93 -9.33 -20.81
CA CYS A 178 -1.34 -10.32 -21.82
C CYS A 178 -0.75 -10.05 -23.22
N ASP A 179 -0.23 -8.85 -23.49
CA ASP A 179 0.40 -8.47 -24.77
C ASP A 179 1.88 -8.89 -24.82
#